data_08255e7548f63d95bab8d68b0a9c6f7a
#
_entry.id   08255e7548f63d95bab8d68b0a9c6f7a
#
_cell.length_a   1.000
_cell.length_b   1.000
_cell.length_c   1.000
_cell.angle_alpha   90.00
_cell.angle_beta   90.00
_cell.angle_gamma   90.00
#
_symmetry.space_group_name_H-M   'P 1'
#
loop_
_entity.id
_entity.type
_entity.pdbx_description
1 polymer ?
#
loop_
_entity_poly.entity_id
_entity_poly.type
_entity_poly.pdbx_seq_one_letter_code
_entity_poly.pdbx_strand_id
1 'polypeptide(L)'
;MIAKIIKGTNFSGVVSYMLSKREGQIKVLQANGVRSSLPNDIAHDFNLQASMHPSVQKPVCHTILSFSAHDLERLTDATMVKITNEYLHEMGYGDTQNLIVRHSDRQHPHLHICINRIGNNGKTISDHNEKYRSTKICRELTKRYGLTIGEGKQEVNRSRLRGEDKLRYEIFYTIKAVLPQSQTWKDFVTVFITIEQPKLIRNIRV
;
A
#
# COMPACT_ATOMS: atom_id res chain seq x y z
N MET A 1 6.83 -6.59 6.50
CA MET A 1 6.58 -5.61 5.42
C MET A 1 5.10 -5.51 5.11
N ILE A 2 4.60 -4.32 4.81
CA ILE A 2 3.21 -4.06 4.38
C ILE A 2 3.21 -3.12 3.17
N ALA A 3 2.16 -3.19 2.33
CA ALA A 3 1.97 -2.32 1.18
C ALA A 3 0.67 -1.52 1.28
N LYS A 4 0.71 -0.25 0.88
CA LYS A 4 -0.46 0.58 0.64
C LYS A 4 -0.48 0.97 -0.84
N ILE A 5 -1.59 0.68 -1.54
CA ILE A 5 -1.75 0.94 -2.97
C ILE A 5 -2.79 2.04 -3.16
N ILE A 6 -2.44 3.05 -3.95
CA ILE A 6 -3.28 4.19 -4.29
C ILE A 6 -3.30 4.33 -5.81
N LYS A 7 -4.49 4.36 -6.42
CA LYS A 7 -4.65 4.61 -7.85
C LYS A 7 -4.92 6.09 -8.11
N GLY A 8 -4.33 6.61 -9.15
CA GLY A 8 -4.44 8.03 -9.52
C GLY A 8 -4.46 8.25 -11.02
N THR A 9 -4.66 9.51 -11.37
CA THR A 9 -4.72 9.99 -12.77
C THR A 9 -3.54 10.87 -13.14
N ASN A 10 -2.77 11.35 -12.13
CA ASN A 10 -1.78 12.42 -12.30
C ASN A 10 -0.38 11.96 -11.86
N PHE A 11 0.46 11.64 -12.82
CA PHE A 11 1.87 11.30 -12.55
C PHE A 11 2.66 12.48 -11.98
N SER A 12 2.43 13.71 -12.48
CA SER A 12 3.16 14.89 -12.00
C SER A 12 2.93 15.12 -10.51
N GLY A 13 1.67 14.97 -10.03
CA GLY A 13 1.34 15.10 -8.62
C GLY A 13 2.04 14.05 -7.75
N VAL A 14 2.09 12.79 -8.21
CA VAL A 14 2.76 11.71 -7.45
C VAL A 14 4.27 11.89 -7.45
N VAL A 15 4.88 12.17 -8.60
CA VAL A 15 6.33 12.38 -8.73
C VAL A 15 6.76 13.58 -7.88
N SER A 16 6.04 14.71 -7.99
CA SER A 16 6.32 15.90 -7.16
C SER A 16 6.21 15.58 -5.67
N TYR A 17 5.17 14.87 -5.24
CA TYR A 17 5.03 14.45 -3.85
C TYR A 17 6.21 13.58 -3.37
N MET A 18 6.64 12.62 -4.21
CA MET A 18 7.75 11.72 -3.86
C MET A 18 9.10 12.44 -3.76
N LEU A 19 9.28 13.53 -4.51
CA LEU A 19 10.54 14.27 -4.61
C LEU A 19 10.54 15.61 -3.86
N SER A 20 9.44 16.05 -3.25
CA SER A 20 9.29 17.38 -2.63
C SER A 20 9.70 17.47 -1.15
N LYS A 21 10.26 16.42 -0.58
CA LYS A 21 10.72 16.45 0.82
C LYS A 21 12.00 17.29 0.99
N ARG A 22 12.33 17.63 2.25
CA ARG A 22 13.58 18.36 2.58
C ARG A 22 14.80 17.57 2.11
N GLU A 23 15.85 18.28 1.78
CA GLU A 23 17.15 17.71 1.41
C GLU A 23 17.62 16.71 2.49
N GLY A 24 18.16 15.58 2.06
CA GLY A 24 18.55 14.47 2.95
C GLY A 24 17.41 13.55 3.40
N GLN A 25 16.14 13.90 3.17
CA GLN A 25 15.00 13.03 3.54
C GLN A 25 14.53 12.13 2.41
N ILE A 26 15.05 12.32 1.19
CA ILE A 26 14.70 11.50 0.03
C ILE A 26 15.97 10.97 -0.64
N LYS A 27 15.83 9.77 -1.19
CA LYS A 27 16.84 9.18 -2.08
C LYS A 27 16.14 8.43 -3.21
N VAL A 28 16.40 8.81 -4.46
CA VAL A 28 15.97 8.02 -5.61
C VAL A 28 16.85 6.77 -5.65
N LEU A 29 16.23 5.60 -5.56
CA LEU A 29 16.93 4.31 -5.57
C LEU A 29 16.92 3.67 -6.95
N GLN A 30 15.86 3.88 -7.74
CA GLN A 30 15.70 3.31 -9.06
C GLN A 30 14.78 4.18 -9.91
N ALA A 31 15.15 4.37 -11.16
CA ALA A 31 14.29 4.90 -12.22
C ALA A 31 14.36 3.91 -13.39
N ASN A 32 13.26 3.22 -13.68
CA ASN A 32 13.18 2.25 -14.76
C ASN A 32 12.23 2.74 -15.85
N GLY A 33 12.74 2.86 -17.08
CA GLY A 33 11.98 3.35 -18.23
C GLY A 33 11.59 4.83 -18.16
N VAL A 34 12.14 5.59 -17.20
CA VAL A 34 11.99 7.05 -17.07
C VAL A 34 13.34 7.70 -16.82
N ARG A 35 13.50 8.95 -17.24
CA ARG A 35 14.71 9.74 -16.93
C ARG A 35 14.81 9.96 -15.41
N SER A 36 16.03 10.01 -14.89
CA SER A 36 16.30 10.32 -13.47
C SER A 36 16.71 11.80 -13.30
N SER A 37 16.01 12.69 -13.99
CA SER A 37 16.31 14.13 -14.07
C SER A 37 15.30 14.95 -13.25
N LEU A 38 14.76 16.01 -13.85
CA LEU A 38 13.78 16.87 -13.20
C LEU A 38 12.42 16.16 -13.03
N PRO A 39 11.64 16.48 -11.96
CA PRO A 39 10.33 15.87 -11.74
C PRO A 39 9.38 15.96 -12.94
N ASN A 40 9.44 17.05 -13.69
CA ASN A 40 8.61 17.24 -14.88
C ASN A 40 9.00 16.29 -16.02
N ASP A 41 10.28 15.99 -16.19
CA ASP A 41 10.76 15.06 -17.21
C ASP A 41 10.33 13.64 -16.89
N ILE A 42 10.46 13.25 -15.61
CA ILE A 42 9.99 11.94 -15.11
C ILE A 42 8.49 11.78 -15.36
N ALA A 43 7.71 12.80 -15.00
CA ALA A 43 6.27 12.78 -15.21
C ALA A 43 5.89 12.76 -16.68
N HIS A 44 6.64 13.46 -17.53
CA HIS A 44 6.44 13.43 -18.99
C HIS A 44 6.66 12.03 -19.56
N ASP A 45 7.72 11.32 -19.14
CA ASP A 45 8.01 9.96 -19.60
C ASP A 45 6.92 8.98 -19.21
N PHE A 46 6.41 9.08 -17.96
CA PHE A 46 5.26 8.30 -17.53
C PHE A 46 4.00 8.58 -18.36
N ASN A 47 3.72 9.85 -18.64
CA ASN A 47 2.55 10.25 -19.43
C ASN A 47 2.66 9.77 -20.88
N LEU A 48 3.86 9.80 -21.46
CA LEU A 48 4.11 9.32 -22.82
C LEU A 48 3.73 7.84 -22.95
N GLN A 49 4.18 6.98 -22.03
CA GLN A 49 3.79 5.57 -22.06
C GLN A 49 2.30 5.38 -21.75
N ALA A 50 1.73 6.14 -20.82
CA ALA A 50 0.32 6.06 -20.49
C ALA A 50 -0.57 6.44 -21.69
N SER A 51 -0.11 7.31 -22.58
CA SER A 51 -0.83 7.70 -23.81
C SER A 51 -1.01 6.55 -24.82
N MET A 52 -0.25 5.46 -24.67
CA MET A 52 -0.45 4.24 -25.49
C MET A 52 -1.80 3.57 -25.23
N HIS A 53 -2.47 3.88 -24.10
CA HIS A 53 -3.79 3.35 -23.76
C HIS A 53 -4.68 4.43 -23.11
N PRO A 54 -5.17 5.40 -23.89
CA PRO A 54 -5.84 6.60 -23.37
C PRO A 54 -7.19 6.33 -22.71
N SER A 55 -7.81 5.16 -22.92
CA SER A 55 -9.06 4.77 -22.27
C SER A 55 -8.90 4.41 -20.79
N VAL A 56 -7.66 4.20 -20.31
CA VAL A 56 -7.39 3.88 -18.91
C VAL A 56 -7.44 5.15 -18.07
N GLN A 57 -8.51 5.34 -17.32
CA GLN A 57 -8.73 6.55 -16.53
C GLN A 57 -7.76 6.70 -15.35
N LYS A 58 -7.22 5.61 -14.78
CA LYS A 58 -6.31 5.63 -13.64
C LYS A 58 -5.00 4.89 -13.97
N PRO A 59 -4.13 5.48 -14.81
CA PRO A 59 -2.87 4.84 -15.21
C PRO A 59 -1.82 4.82 -14.09
N VAL A 60 -1.94 5.68 -13.08
CA VAL A 60 -0.99 5.78 -11.98
C VAL A 60 -1.28 4.73 -10.91
N CYS A 61 -0.26 3.98 -10.52
CA CYS A 61 -0.27 3.17 -9.31
C CYS A 61 0.83 3.67 -8.37
N HIS A 62 0.44 4.32 -7.27
CA HIS A 62 1.35 4.75 -6.22
C HIS A 62 1.32 3.73 -5.09
N THR A 63 2.40 2.99 -4.93
CA THR A 63 2.55 1.99 -3.88
C THR A 63 3.53 2.48 -2.84
N ILE A 64 3.21 2.28 -1.56
CA ILE A 64 4.09 2.55 -0.43
C ILE A 64 4.42 1.21 0.23
N LEU A 65 5.68 0.81 0.22
CA LEU A 65 6.16 -0.34 0.98
C LEU A 65 6.76 0.14 2.30
N SER A 66 6.22 -0.34 3.41
CA SER A 66 6.71 -0.01 4.75
C SER A 66 7.26 -1.26 5.43
N PHE A 67 8.42 -1.12 6.06
CA PHE A 67 9.13 -2.17 6.79
C PHE A 67 9.06 -1.91 8.29
N SER A 68 9.39 -2.90 9.11
CA SER A 68 9.51 -2.71 10.55
C SER A 68 10.76 -1.89 10.90
N ALA A 69 10.69 -1.08 11.94
CA ALA A 69 11.86 -0.39 12.47
C ALA A 69 12.93 -1.38 13.00
N HIS A 70 12.50 -2.57 13.43
CA HIS A 70 13.40 -3.64 13.86
C HIS A 70 14.27 -4.23 12.74
N ASP A 71 13.90 -3.97 11.49
CA ASP A 71 14.63 -4.48 10.32
C ASP A 71 15.64 -3.46 9.77
N LEU A 72 15.77 -2.27 10.38
CA LEU A 72 16.55 -1.14 9.85
C LEU A 72 17.99 -1.52 9.48
N GLU A 73 18.68 -2.29 10.32
CA GLU A 73 20.07 -2.70 10.11
C GLU A 73 20.24 -3.66 8.93
N ARG A 74 19.20 -4.40 8.58
CA ARG A 74 19.19 -5.38 7.48
C ARG A 74 18.77 -4.79 6.14
N LEU A 75 18.12 -3.62 6.17
CA LEU A 75 17.50 -2.99 5.02
C LEU A 75 18.44 -1.95 4.38
N THR A 76 19.50 -2.43 3.74
CA THR A 76 20.30 -1.57 2.86
C THR A 76 19.45 -1.11 1.66
N ASP A 77 19.87 -0.03 1.00
CA ASP A 77 19.19 0.45 -0.23
C ASP A 77 19.11 -0.64 -1.29
N ALA A 78 20.20 -1.40 -1.47
CA ALA A 78 20.24 -2.53 -2.42
C ALA A 78 19.23 -3.62 -2.06
N THR A 79 19.13 -3.97 -0.76
CA THR A 79 18.17 -4.97 -0.28
C THR A 79 16.73 -4.48 -0.49
N MET A 80 16.45 -3.20 -0.19
CA MET A 80 15.11 -2.64 -0.39
C MET A 80 14.71 -2.61 -1.87
N VAL A 81 15.64 -2.24 -2.78
CA VAL A 81 15.41 -2.28 -4.24
C VAL A 81 15.13 -3.71 -4.69
N LYS A 82 15.92 -4.68 -4.24
CA LYS A 82 15.72 -6.10 -4.57
C LYS A 82 14.35 -6.61 -4.17
N ILE A 83 13.95 -6.38 -2.90
CA ILE A 83 12.62 -6.76 -2.39
C ILE A 83 11.52 -6.07 -3.21
N THR A 84 11.70 -4.79 -3.53
CA THR A 84 10.72 -4.03 -4.31
C THR A 84 10.56 -4.58 -5.71
N ASN A 85 11.65 -4.92 -6.40
CA ASN A 85 11.59 -5.49 -7.74
C ASN A 85 10.94 -6.87 -7.75
N GLU A 86 11.19 -7.72 -6.75
CA GLU A 86 10.46 -8.99 -6.58
C GLU A 86 8.96 -8.75 -6.33
N TYR A 87 8.61 -7.78 -5.47
CA TYR A 87 7.22 -7.39 -5.23
C TYR A 87 6.55 -6.91 -6.53
N LEU A 88 7.21 -6.03 -7.29
CA LEU A 88 6.68 -5.53 -8.56
C LEU A 88 6.46 -6.67 -9.56
N HIS A 89 7.42 -7.58 -9.69
CA HIS A 89 7.32 -8.73 -10.58
C HIS A 89 6.14 -9.64 -10.19
N GLU A 90 6.02 -10.02 -8.92
CA GLU A 90 4.94 -10.88 -8.44
C GLU A 90 3.55 -10.20 -8.52
N MET A 91 3.50 -8.86 -8.44
CA MET A 91 2.29 -8.08 -8.70
C MET A 91 1.94 -7.94 -10.19
N GLY A 92 2.83 -8.35 -11.09
CA GLY A 92 2.65 -8.23 -12.56
C GLY A 92 3.15 -6.90 -13.13
N TYR A 93 3.91 -6.13 -12.36
CA TYR A 93 4.51 -4.84 -12.78
C TYR A 93 5.97 -4.96 -13.20
N GLY A 94 6.42 -6.18 -13.59
CA GLY A 94 7.82 -6.41 -13.99
C GLY A 94 8.20 -5.76 -15.32
N ASP A 95 7.24 -5.57 -16.22
CA ASP A 95 7.48 -5.00 -17.57
C ASP A 95 6.73 -3.68 -17.76
N THR A 96 7.09 -2.69 -16.93
CA THR A 96 6.56 -1.33 -17.03
C THR A 96 7.48 -0.31 -16.36
N GLN A 97 7.23 0.97 -16.61
CA GLN A 97 7.93 2.07 -15.96
C GLN A 97 7.70 2.11 -14.46
N ASN A 98 8.77 2.35 -13.71
CA ASN A 98 8.66 2.61 -12.27
C ASN A 98 9.74 3.58 -11.77
N LEU A 99 9.42 4.32 -10.69
CA LEU A 99 10.32 5.16 -9.93
C LEU A 99 10.24 4.74 -8.47
N ILE A 100 11.38 4.39 -7.86
CA ILE A 100 11.48 3.98 -6.45
C ILE A 100 12.23 5.05 -5.68
N VAL A 101 11.60 5.62 -4.67
CA VAL A 101 12.16 6.67 -3.82
C VAL A 101 12.07 6.24 -2.35
N ARG A 102 13.20 6.28 -1.66
CA ARG A 102 13.25 6.10 -0.21
C ARG A 102 12.96 7.43 0.49
N HIS A 103 12.09 7.38 1.51
CA HIS A 103 11.87 8.47 2.44
C HIS A 103 12.44 8.13 3.81
N SER A 104 13.06 9.13 4.46
CA SER A 104 13.66 9.02 5.80
C SER A 104 12.99 9.96 6.80
N ASP A 105 11.72 10.33 6.58
CA ASP A 105 10.93 11.23 7.42
C ASP A 105 10.19 10.53 8.56
N ARG A 106 10.37 9.20 8.69
CA ARG A 106 9.74 8.38 9.75
C ARG A 106 10.74 7.41 10.36
N GLN A 107 10.43 6.91 11.57
CA GLN A 107 11.26 5.93 12.25
C GLN A 107 11.35 4.57 11.53
N HIS A 108 10.30 4.17 10.81
CA HIS A 108 10.28 2.94 10.05
C HIS A 108 10.69 3.18 8.59
N PRO A 109 11.56 2.34 8.02
CA PRO A 109 11.95 2.45 6.63
C PRO A 109 10.75 2.29 5.71
N HIS A 110 10.64 3.15 4.71
CA HIS A 110 9.58 3.03 3.71
C HIS A 110 10.01 3.57 2.36
N LEU A 111 9.42 2.99 1.33
CA LEU A 111 9.63 3.34 -0.06
C LEU A 111 8.33 3.81 -0.69
N HIS A 112 8.41 4.86 -1.48
CA HIS A 112 7.36 5.26 -2.39
C HIS A 112 7.71 4.79 -3.80
N ILE A 113 6.75 4.20 -4.48
CA ILE A 113 6.92 3.62 -5.81
C ILE A 113 5.83 4.19 -6.70
N CYS A 114 6.22 4.97 -7.71
CA CYS A 114 5.34 5.36 -8.80
C CYS A 114 5.46 4.34 -9.91
N ILE A 115 4.34 3.78 -10.37
CA ILE A 115 4.28 2.69 -11.35
C ILE A 115 3.29 3.08 -12.44
N ASN A 116 3.64 2.84 -13.70
CA ASN A 116 2.71 2.93 -14.80
C ASN A 116 1.89 1.64 -14.90
N ARG A 117 0.56 1.75 -14.93
CA ARG A 117 -0.33 0.61 -15.16
C ARG A 117 -0.45 0.20 -16.62
N ILE A 118 0.14 0.97 -17.51
CA ILE A 118 0.31 0.60 -18.91
C ILE A 118 1.69 -0.02 -19.07
N GLY A 119 1.74 -1.27 -19.49
CA GLY A 119 2.99 -1.99 -19.72
C GLY A 119 3.73 -1.47 -20.96
N ASN A 120 4.99 -1.88 -21.11
CA ASN A 120 5.81 -1.51 -22.28
C ASN A 120 5.19 -1.98 -23.62
N ASN A 121 4.30 -2.95 -23.56
CA ASN A 121 3.52 -3.46 -24.70
C ASN A 121 2.21 -2.69 -24.98
N GLY A 122 1.95 -1.58 -24.29
CA GLY A 122 0.75 -0.77 -24.38
C GLY A 122 -0.51 -1.38 -23.73
N LYS A 123 -0.41 -2.56 -23.10
CA LYS A 123 -1.56 -3.22 -22.45
C LYS A 123 -1.70 -2.79 -21.00
N THR A 124 -2.92 -2.73 -20.51
CA THR A 124 -3.19 -2.45 -19.10
C THR A 124 -2.82 -3.63 -18.22
N ILE A 125 -2.04 -3.36 -17.17
CA ILE A 125 -1.70 -4.35 -16.15
C ILE A 125 -2.88 -4.50 -15.21
N SER A 126 -3.33 -5.76 -15.00
CA SER A 126 -4.51 -6.08 -14.21
C SER A 126 -4.35 -5.74 -12.74
N ASP A 127 -5.32 -5.05 -12.18
CA ASP A 127 -5.45 -4.77 -10.75
C ASP A 127 -6.50 -5.65 -10.04
N HIS A 128 -6.93 -6.72 -10.72
CA HIS A 128 -7.88 -7.66 -10.13
C HIS A 128 -7.33 -8.26 -8.83
N ASN A 129 -8.13 -8.18 -7.76
CA ASN A 129 -7.76 -8.65 -6.41
C ASN A 129 -6.42 -8.12 -5.89
N GLU A 130 -5.96 -6.94 -6.36
CA GLU A 130 -4.60 -6.45 -6.07
C GLU A 130 -4.28 -6.33 -4.58
N LYS A 131 -5.25 -5.91 -3.75
CA LYS A 131 -5.04 -5.79 -2.29
C LYS A 131 -4.78 -7.15 -1.65
N TYR A 132 -5.51 -8.18 -2.08
CA TYR A 132 -5.34 -9.55 -1.59
C TYR A 132 -3.98 -10.12 -2.05
N ARG A 133 -3.66 -10.01 -3.35
CA ARG A 133 -2.37 -10.44 -3.92
C ARG A 133 -1.22 -9.74 -3.22
N SER A 134 -1.29 -8.42 -3.08
CA SER A 134 -0.27 -7.62 -2.41
C SER A 134 -0.03 -8.06 -0.96
N THR A 135 -1.10 -8.34 -0.19
CA THR A 135 -0.97 -8.82 1.18
C THR A 135 -0.27 -10.18 1.24
N LYS A 136 -0.62 -11.10 0.32
CA LYS A 136 0.01 -12.42 0.22
C LYS A 136 1.50 -12.28 -0.12
N ILE A 137 1.83 -11.52 -1.16
CA ILE A 137 3.21 -11.27 -1.62
C ILE A 137 4.04 -10.61 -0.50
N CYS A 138 3.51 -9.58 0.15
CA CYS A 138 4.20 -8.94 1.27
C CYS A 138 4.53 -9.93 2.38
N ARG A 139 3.62 -10.85 2.72
CA ARG A 139 3.85 -11.88 3.75
C ARG A 139 4.92 -12.87 3.32
N GLU A 140 4.90 -13.31 2.07
CA GLU A 140 5.87 -14.25 1.51
C GLU A 140 7.28 -13.64 1.46
N LEU A 141 7.39 -12.40 0.95
CA LEU A 141 8.66 -11.68 0.91
C LEU A 141 9.20 -11.38 2.33
N THR A 142 8.32 -11.01 3.28
CA THR A 142 8.72 -10.82 4.68
C THR A 142 9.38 -12.07 5.26
N LYS A 143 8.81 -13.26 4.98
CA LYS A 143 9.38 -14.53 5.41
C LYS A 143 10.68 -14.87 4.66
N ARG A 144 10.69 -14.71 3.34
CA ARG A 144 11.85 -15.04 2.46
C ARG A 144 13.10 -14.25 2.86
N TYR A 145 12.93 -13.01 3.26
CA TYR A 145 14.02 -12.13 3.67
C TYR A 145 14.28 -12.11 5.19
N GLY A 146 13.60 -12.97 5.96
CA GLY A 146 13.76 -13.04 7.42
C GLY A 146 13.39 -11.73 8.13
N LEU A 147 12.49 -10.93 7.54
CA LEU A 147 12.06 -9.65 8.11
C LEU A 147 11.00 -9.86 9.19
N THR A 148 10.84 -8.86 10.05
CA THR A 148 9.86 -8.87 11.14
C THR A 148 8.44 -8.94 10.58
N ILE A 149 7.70 -9.95 11.02
CA ILE A 149 6.27 -10.06 10.74
C ILE A 149 5.54 -9.17 11.75
N GLY A 150 4.83 -8.16 11.26
CA GLY A 150 4.02 -7.31 12.14
C GLY A 150 2.95 -8.13 12.88
N GLU A 151 2.74 -7.84 14.14
CA GLU A 151 1.82 -8.57 15.04
C GLU A 151 0.33 -8.44 14.68
N GLY A 152 0.06 -7.80 13.55
CA GLY A 152 -1.27 -7.70 12.98
C GLY A 152 -2.17 -6.69 13.69
N LYS A 153 -3.50 -6.92 13.60
CA LYS A 153 -4.51 -5.96 14.08
C LYS A 153 -4.58 -5.79 15.61
N GLN A 154 -3.90 -6.64 16.37
CA GLN A 154 -4.02 -6.66 17.84
C GLN A 154 -3.33 -5.46 18.50
N GLU A 155 -2.28 -4.90 17.89
CA GLU A 155 -1.50 -3.77 18.43
C GLU A 155 -1.78 -2.41 17.79
N VAL A 156 -2.88 -2.31 17.04
CA VAL A 156 -3.24 -1.02 16.46
C VAL A 156 -3.65 -0.04 17.55
N ASN A 157 -3.04 1.13 17.55
CA ASN A 157 -3.46 2.24 18.41
C ASN A 157 -4.85 2.72 18.01
N ARG A 158 -5.87 2.20 18.71
CA ARG A 158 -7.30 2.45 18.40
C ARG A 158 -7.69 3.92 18.52
N SER A 159 -7.00 4.70 19.37
CA SER A 159 -7.29 6.12 19.55
C SER A 159 -7.01 6.96 18.30
N ARG A 160 -6.16 6.46 17.41
CA ARG A 160 -5.79 7.11 16.14
C ARG A 160 -6.67 6.70 14.96
N LEU A 161 -7.50 5.68 15.11
CA LEU A 161 -8.40 5.24 14.03
C LEU A 161 -9.50 6.28 13.79
N ARG A 162 -9.84 6.49 12.50
CA ARG A 162 -10.90 7.42 12.05
C ARG A 162 -11.72 6.76 10.94
N GLY A 163 -12.94 7.26 10.75
CA GLY A 163 -13.83 6.84 9.66
C GLY A 163 -14.08 5.34 9.59
N GLU A 164 -14.03 4.78 8.37
CA GLU A 164 -14.30 3.36 8.11
C GLU A 164 -13.34 2.42 8.85
N ASP A 165 -12.08 2.78 9.00
CA ASP A 165 -11.13 1.92 9.69
C ASP A 165 -11.47 1.79 11.17
N LYS A 166 -11.93 2.86 11.82
CA LYS A 166 -12.41 2.81 13.20
C LYS A 166 -13.58 1.84 13.32
N LEU A 167 -14.57 1.96 12.43
CA LEU A 167 -15.75 1.07 12.43
C LEU A 167 -15.37 -0.39 12.19
N ARG A 168 -14.47 -0.68 11.21
CA ARG A 168 -13.99 -2.04 10.94
C ARG A 168 -13.30 -2.68 12.16
N TYR A 169 -12.51 -1.90 12.89
CA TYR A 169 -11.88 -2.38 14.11
C TYR A 169 -12.87 -2.59 15.24
N GLU A 170 -13.85 -1.72 15.42
CA GLU A 170 -14.93 -1.89 16.40
C GLU A 170 -15.69 -3.18 16.13
N ILE A 171 -16.15 -3.41 14.89
CA ILE A 171 -16.83 -4.64 14.49
C ILE A 171 -15.95 -5.88 14.76
N PHE A 172 -14.67 -5.83 14.37
CA PHE A 172 -13.75 -6.96 14.59
C PHE A 172 -13.63 -7.32 16.08
N TYR A 173 -13.50 -6.33 16.96
CA TYR A 173 -13.37 -6.60 18.39
C TYR A 173 -14.69 -7.04 19.03
N THR A 174 -15.82 -6.53 18.56
CA THR A 174 -17.13 -7.01 18.99
C THR A 174 -17.32 -8.48 18.61
N ILE A 175 -17.01 -8.86 17.37
CA ILE A 175 -17.04 -10.26 16.95
C ILE A 175 -16.12 -11.12 17.83
N LYS A 176 -14.88 -10.67 18.05
CA LYS A 176 -13.90 -11.40 18.87
C LYS A 176 -14.34 -11.59 20.32
N ALA A 177 -15.10 -10.63 20.86
CA ALA A 177 -15.62 -10.71 22.24
C ALA A 177 -16.87 -11.62 22.35
N VAL A 178 -17.75 -11.57 21.37
CA VAL A 178 -19.04 -12.28 21.40
C VAL A 178 -18.89 -13.75 21.00
N LEU A 179 -18.05 -14.04 20.01
CA LEU A 179 -17.92 -15.39 19.44
C LEU A 179 -17.58 -16.49 20.46
N PRO A 180 -16.63 -16.29 21.41
CA PRO A 180 -16.33 -17.32 22.43
C PRO A 180 -17.46 -17.57 23.45
N GLN A 181 -18.39 -16.62 23.57
CA GLN A 181 -19.49 -16.67 24.54
C GLN A 181 -20.78 -17.23 23.91
N SER A 182 -20.80 -17.44 22.60
CA SER A 182 -21.96 -17.89 21.84
C SER A 182 -21.88 -19.40 21.62
N GLN A 183 -22.92 -20.14 22.00
CA GLN A 183 -23.01 -21.58 21.78
C GLN A 183 -23.59 -21.91 20.41
N THR A 184 -24.50 -21.05 19.91
CA THR A 184 -25.15 -21.21 18.62
C THR A 184 -25.00 -19.94 17.77
N TRP A 185 -25.19 -20.07 16.45
CA TRP A 185 -25.23 -18.92 15.56
C TRP A 185 -26.33 -17.91 15.92
N LYS A 186 -27.47 -18.41 16.42
CA LYS A 186 -28.59 -17.58 16.87
C LYS A 186 -28.20 -16.72 18.08
N ASP A 187 -27.51 -17.31 19.06
CA ASP A 187 -27.00 -16.59 20.24
C ASP A 187 -26.00 -15.49 19.80
N PHE A 188 -25.06 -15.84 18.91
CA PHE A 188 -24.10 -14.89 18.38
C PHE A 188 -24.80 -13.69 17.74
N VAL A 189 -25.75 -13.93 16.83
CA VAL A 189 -26.46 -12.86 16.12
C VAL A 189 -27.25 -11.99 17.11
N THR A 190 -27.93 -12.59 18.08
CA THR A 190 -28.72 -11.85 19.07
C THR A 190 -27.82 -10.93 19.92
N VAL A 191 -26.72 -11.44 20.47
CA VAL A 191 -25.80 -10.66 21.30
C VAL A 191 -25.08 -9.59 20.46
N PHE A 192 -24.64 -9.94 19.25
CA PHE A 192 -23.96 -9.01 18.36
C PHE A 192 -24.85 -7.82 17.98
N ILE A 193 -26.11 -8.07 17.60
CA ILE A 193 -27.07 -7.00 17.27
C ILE A 193 -27.34 -6.12 18.49
N THR A 194 -27.51 -6.68 19.67
CA THR A 194 -27.76 -5.93 20.89
C THR A 194 -26.62 -4.95 21.22
N ILE A 195 -25.37 -5.37 21.00
CA ILE A 195 -24.19 -4.52 21.26
C ILE A 195 -24.01 -3.43 20.18
N GLU A 196 -24.27 -3.74 18.90
CA GLU A 196 -23.99 -2.84 17.77
C GLU A 196 -25.16 -1.88 17.43
N GLN A 197 -26.41 -2.21 17.79
CA GLN A 197 -27.58 -1.35 17.51
C GLN A 197 -27.38 0.11 17.95
N PRO A 198 -26.88 0.43 19.15
CA PRO A 198 -26.69 1.81 19.56
C PRO A 198 -25.65 2.57 18.75
N LYS A 199 -24.69 1.86 18.14
CA LYS A 199 -23.62 2.46 17.32
C LYS A 199 -24.03 2.64 15.86
N LEU A 200 -24.78 1.68 15.29
CA LEU A 200 -25.32 1.76 13.93
C LEU A 200 -26.32 2.90 13.77
N ILE A 201 -27.19 3.11 14.78
CA ILE A 201 -28.19 4.21 14.75
C ILE A 201 -27.52 5.58 14.78
N ARG A 202 -26.37 5.75 15.44
CA ARG A 202 -25.63 7.02 15.48
C ARG A 202 -24.96 7.35 14.15
N ASN A 203 -24.66 6.36 13.31
CA ASN A 203 -23.97 6.54 12.03
C ASN A 203 -24.91 6.65 10.81
N ILE A 204 -26.21 6.45 11.00
CA ILE A 204 -27.23 6.60 9.93
C ILE A 204 -27.86 8.00 9.92
N ARG A 205 -27.54 8.87 10.89
CA ARG A 205 -27.94 10.28 10.87
C ARG A 205 -26.79 11.16 10.38
N VAL A 206 -26.64 11.24 9.08
CA VAL A 206 -26.19 12.46 8.35
C VAL A 206 -26.82 12.43 6.97
#